data_3932b9290d66819c43b1468ce35dcedc
#
_entry.id   3932b9290d66819c43b1468ce35dcedc
#
_cell.length_a   1.000
_cell.length_b   1.000
_cell.length_c   1.000
_cell.angle_alpha   90.00
_cell.angle_beta   90.00
_cell.angle_gamma   90.00
#
_symmetry.space_group_name_H-M   'P 1'
#
loop_
_entity.id
_entity.type
_entity.pdbx_description
1 polymer ?
#
loop_
_entity_poly.entity_id
_entity_poly.type
_entity_poly.pdbx_seq_one_letter_code
_entity_poly.pdbx_strand_id
1 'polypeptide(L)'
;FEFDRFPNSQCFFGEEVDTVVNGADLCDRKGQRKEFTPELTANIGATYIVAIGDSMELSFGVDLAYSDDYFVSPTLDPNLVQESYTKVNARIGLDAMDGSWSVALMGENLGDESILTFGNQAPVSTTLSGAFNNAVGAPGVATAYYGFYESPMNVSLQARYNF
;
A
#
# COMPACT_ATOMS: atom_id res chain seq x y z
N PHE A 1 6.80 -14.70 6.03
CA PHE A 1 7.18 -14.46 7.45
C PHE A 1 5.97 -14.61 8.34
N GLU A 2 6.04 -15.52 9.34
CA GLU A 2 4.99 -15.78 10.32
C GLU A 2 5.52 -15.49 11.73
N PHE A 3 4.60 -15.19 12.65
CA PHE A 3 4.96 -15.02 14.05
C PHE A 3 5.20 -16.37 14.73
N ASP A 4 6.41 -16.62 15.21
CA ASP A 4 6.69 -17.81 16.07
C ASP A 4 6.02 -17.69 17.44
N ARG A 5 5.98 -16.47 17.99
CA ARG A 5 5.38 -16.16 19.28
C ARG A 5 5.02 -14.68 19.35
N PHE A 6 3.74 -14.36 19.46
CA PHE A 6 3.26 -13.00 19.70
C PHE A 6 1.93 -13.01 20.48
N PRO A 7 1.94 -13.39 21.78
CA PRO A 7 0.74 -13.69 22.57
C PRO A 7 0.02 -12.44 23.11
N ASN A 8 0.54 -11.24 22.92
CA ASN A 8 0.03 -10.01 23.53
C ASN A 8 -0.23 -8.93 22.47
N SER A 9 -0.78 -9.30 21.32
CA SER A 9 -1.24 -8.36 20.32
C SER A 9 -2.60 -7.78 20.71
N GLN A 10 -2.88 -6.56 20.29
CA GLN A 10 -4.22 -6.01 20.37
C GLN A 10 -5.16 -6.78 19.42
N CYS A 11 -6.34 -7.18 19.91
CA CYS A 11 -7.37 -7.79 19.09
C CYS A 11 -7.99 -6.76 18.16
N PHE A 12 -8.43 -7.19 16.97
CA PHE A 12 -9.29 -6.36 16.14
C PHE A 12 -10.75 -6.41 16.64
N PHE A 13 -11.58 -5.51 16.15
CA PHE A 13 -12.99 -5.42 16.56
C PHE A 13 -13.76 -6.69 16.15
N GLY A 14 -14.37 -7.36 17.13
CA GLY A 14 -15.15 -8.59 16.91
C GLY A 14 -14.32 -9.87 16.90
N GLU A 15 -13.01 -9.79 17.14
CA GLU A 15 -12.15 -10.96 17.32
C GLU A 15 -12.43 -11.63 18.68
N GLU A 16 -12.33 -12.97 18.73
CA GLU A 16 -12.41 -13.70 19.97
C GLU A 16 -11.15 -13.44 20.81
N VAL A 17 -11.35 -13.01 22.05
CA VAL A 17 -10.26 -12.60 22.93
C VAL A 17 -9.62 -13.82 23.58
N ASP A 18 -8.30 -13.99 23.40
CA ASP A 18 -7.55 -15.10 24.01
C ASP A 18 -7.28 -14.86 25.49
N THR A 19 -6.97 -13.62 25.87
CA THR A 19 -6.63 -13.27 27.25
C THR A 19 -6.93 -11.81 27.56
N VAL A 20 -7.16 -11.49 28.84
CA VAL A 20 -7.37 -10.12 29.31
C VAL A 20 -6.29 -9.78 30.34
N VAL A 21 -5.50 -8.73 30.09
CA VAL A 21 -4.46 -8.24 31.00
C VAL A 21 -4.70 -6.77 31.33
N ASN A 22 -4.88 -6.49 32.62
CA ASN A 22 -5.15 -5.12 33.11
C ASN A 22 -6.34 -4.43 32.40
N GLY A 23 -7.35 -5.21 32.00
CA GLY A 23 -8.53 -4.68 31.28
C GLY A 23 -8.32 -4.46 29.78
N ALA A 24 -7.20 -4.88 29.22
CA ALA A 24 -6.97 -4.88 27.77
C ALA A 24 -7.18 -6.28 27.20
N ASP A 25 -7.94 -6.36 26.12
CA ASP A 25 -8.19 -7.56 25.34
C ASP A 25 -6.96 -7.87 24.47
N LEU A 26 -6.41 -9.06 24.60
CA LEU A 26 -5.21 -9.48 23.92
C LEU A 26 -5.44 -10.78 23.14
N CYS A 27 -4.86 -10.83 21.93
CA CYS A 27 -4.93 -11.95 21.00
C CYS A 27 -3.54 -12.49 20.68
N ASP A 28 -3.45 -13.82 20.47
CA ASP A 28 -2.21 -14.47 20.06
C ASP A 28 -2.11 -14.53 18.53
N ARG A 29 -1.04 -13.97 17.98
CA ARG A 29 -0.74 -13.93 16.54
C ARG A 29 0.17 -15.07 16.09
N LYS A 30 0.38 -16.08 16.92
CA LYS A 30 1.24 -17.23 16.57
C LYS A 30 0.76 -17.91 15.28
N GLY A 31 1.68 -18.12 14.35
CA GLY A 31 1.40 -18.74 13.06
C GLY A 31 0.68 -17.84 12.06
N GLN A 32 0.38 -16.57 12.39
CA GLN A 32 -0.18 -15.60 11.45
C GLN A 32 0.91 -14.87 10.68
N ARG A 33 0.60 -14.46 9.45
CA ARG A 33 1.52 -13.64 8.64
C ARG A 33 1.70 -12.27 9.31
N LYS A 34 2.94 -11.77 9.25
CA LYS A 34 3.25 -10.44 9.74
C LYS A 34 2.60 -9.37 8.85
N GLU A 35 2.15 -8.28 9.48
CA GLU A 35 1.65 -7.09 8.75
C GLU A 35 2.72 -6.53 7.80
N PHE A 36 2.28 -5.87 6.73
CA PHE A 36 3.12 -5.24 5.69
C PHE A 36 4.14 -6.20 5.03
N THR A 37 3.84 -7.49 5.03
CA THR A 37 4.78 -8.50 4.51
C THR A 37 4.05 -9.37 3.48
N PRO A 38 4.03 -9.00 2.20
CA PRO A 38 3.53 -9.86 1.12
C PRO A 38 4.40 -11.12 0.99
N GLU A 39 3.83 -12.22 0.53
CA GLU A 39 4.59 -13.46 0.32
C GLU A 39 5.52 -13.35 -0.89
N LEU A 40 5.04 -12.68 -1.93
CA LEU A 40 5.79 -12.46 -3.17
C LEU A 40 5.74 -10.98 -3.57
N THR A 41 6.89 -10.43 -3.92
CA THR A 41 7.01 -9.19 -4.66
C THR A 41 7.89 -9.39 -5.87
N ALA A 42 7.56 -8.75 -6.98
CA ALA A 42 8.36 -8.81 -8.21
C ALA A 42 8.40 -7.44 -8.87
N ASN A 43 9.58 -7.07 -9.39
CA ASN A 43 9.75 -5.85 -10.15
C ASN A 43 10.46 -6.19 -11.47
N ILE A 44 9.95 -5.66 -12.57
CA ILE A 44 10.57 -5.77 -13.89
C ILE A 44 10.52 -4.40 -14.56
N GLY A 45 11.66 -3.97 -15.11
CA GLY A 45 11.75 -2.73 -15.86
C GLY A 45 12.48 -2.94 -17.18
N ALA A 46 12.10 -2.15 -18.17
CA ALA A 46 12.77 -2.09 -19.46
C ALA A 46 12.89 -0.64 -19.92
N THR A 47 14.05 -0.31 -20.48
CA THR A 47 14.30 0.99 -21.11
C THR A 47 14.84 0.77 -22.52
N TYR A 48 14.26 1.48 -23.47
CA TYR A 48 14.72 1.49 -24.86
C TYR A 48 15.08 2.92 -25.25
N ILE A 49 16.26 3.11 -25.81
CA ILE A 49 16.77 4.42 -26.24
C ILE A 49 17.12 4.34 -27.72
N VAL A 50 16.70 5.34 -28.47
CA VAL A 50 16.97 5.48 -29.89
C VAL A 50 17.43 6.89 -30.22
N ALA A 51 18.53 7.01 -30.96
CA ALA A 51 19.01 8.30 -31.47
C ALA A 51 18.09 8.84 -32.57
N ILE A 52 17.76 10.13 -32.49
CA ILE A 52 17.00 10.86 -33.50
C ILE A 52 17.95 11.89 -34.14
N GLY A 53 18.45 11.56 -35.32
CA GLY A 53 19.50 12.35 -35.98
C GLY A 53 20.82 12.33 -35.18
N ASP A 54 21.56 13.44 -35.23
CA ASP A 54 22.89 13.54 -34.62
C ASP A 54 22.88 14.33 -33.29
N SER A 55 21.72 14.79 -32.82
CA SER A 55 21.64 15.75 -31.71
C SER A 55 20.63 15.41 -30.62
N MET A 56 19.77 14.41 -30.82
CA MET A 56 18.70 14.06 -29.88
C MET A 56 18.61 12.55 -29.67
N GLU A 57 18.10 12.15 -28.51
CA GLU A 57 17.72 10.78 -28.22
C GLU A 57 16.30 10.70 -27.66
N LEU A 58 15.57 9.68 -28.05
CA LEU A 58 14.25 9.36 -27.55
C LEU A 58 14.35 8.13 -26.66
N SER A 59 13.83 8.22 -25.46
CA SER A 59 13.82 7.15 -24.47
C SER A 59 12.39 6.71 -24.16
N PHE A 60 12.21 5.39 -24.05
CA PHE A 60 10.98 4.75 -23.57
C PHE A 60 11.33 3.89 -22.38
N GLY A 61 10.66 4.09 -21.27
CA GLY A 61 10.78 3.27 -20.08
C GLY A 61 9.44 2.72 -19.66
N VAL A 62 9.43 1.49 -19.16
CA VAL A 62 8.28 0.88 -18.50
C VAL A 62 8.76 0.10 -17.29
N ASP A 63 8.04 0.22 -16.19
CA ASP A 63 8.29 -0.50 -14.95
C ASP A 63 7.00 -1.13 -14.48
N LEU A 64 7.07 -2.41 -14.12
CA LEU A 64 5.99 -3.20 -13.53
C LEU A 64 6.41 -3.61 -12.14
N ALA A 65 5.57 -3.34 -11.14
CA ALA A 65 5.76 -3.76 -9.77
C ALA A 65 4.54 -4.57 -9.32
N TYR A 66 4.76 -5.85 -9.04
CA TYR A 66 3.76 -6.75 -8.48
C TYR A 66 3.97 -6.92 -6.97
N SER A 67 2.89 -6.95 -6.23
CA SER A 67 2.84 -7.37 -4.83
C SER A 67 1.68 -8.32 -4.61
N ASP A 68 1.93 -9.37 -3.85
CA ASP A 68 0.91 -10.24 -3.31
C ASP A 68 0.13 -9.53 -2.20
N ASP A 69 -0.99 -10.11 -1.73
CA ASP A 69 -1.81 -9.56 -0.67
C ASP A 69 -1.06 -9.49 0.68
N TYR A 70 -1.41 -8.51 1.50
CA TYR A 70 -0.86 -8.36 2.85
C TYR A 70 -1.78 -7.58 3.78
N PHE A 71 -1.67 -7.82 5.09
CA PHE A 71 -2.35 -7.02 6.10
C PHE A 71 -1.73 -5.63 6.21
N VAL A 72 -2.57 -4.60 6.22
CA VAL A 72 -2.16 -3.18 6.36
C VAL A 72 -2.38 -2.63 7.76
N SER A 73 -2.69 -3.50 8.70
CA SER A 73 -2.93 -3.16 10.12
C SER A 73 -2.14 -4.07 11.04
N PRO A 74 -1.54 -3.53 12.12
CA PRO A 74 -0.87 -4.33 13.15
C PRO A 74 -1.82 -5.28 13.90
N THR A 75 -3.12 -5.03 13.84
CA THR A 75 -4.14 -5.91 14.46
C THR A 75 -4.47 -7.12 13.60
N LEU A 76 -3.96 -7.21 12.38
CA LEU A 76 -4.24 -8.27 11.39
C LEU A 76 -5.74 -8.45 11.14
N ASP A 77 -6.49 -7.34 11.13
CA ASP A 77 -7.92 -7.33 10.86
C ASP A 77 -8.19 -7.77 9.41
N PRO A 78 -9.03 -8.80 9.19
CA PRO A 78 -9.36 -9.28 7.84
C PRO A 78 -10.03 -8.23 6.93
N ASN A 79 -10.60 -7.16 7.51
CA ASN A 79 -11.16 -6.05 6.75
C ASN A 79 -10.09 -5.02 6.30
N LEU A 80 -8.86 -5.20 6.75
CA LEU A 80 -7.73 -4.31 6.48
C LEU A 80 -6.60 -5.07 5.76
N VAL A 81 -6.96 -5.64 4.62
CA VAL A 81 -6.05 -6.34 3.70
C VAL A 81 -5.92 -5.52 2.43
N GLN A 82 -4.69 -5.30 1.98
CA GLN A 82 -4.41 -4.90 0.61
C GLN A 82 -4.42 -6.15 -0.24
N GLU A 83 -5.29 -6.20 -1.24
CA GLU A 83 -5.30 -7.27 -2.24
C GLU A 83 -4.05 -7.21 -3.12
N SER A 84 -3.72 -8.31 -3.78
CA SER A 84 -2.60 -8.33 -4.74
C SER A 84 -2.83 -7.32 -5.86
N TYR A 85 -1.76 -6.65 -6.30
CA TYR A 85 -1.84 -5.63 -7.34
C TYR A 85 -0.62 -5.64 -8.27
N THR A 86 -0.79 -5.01 -9.43
CA THR A 86 0.30 -4.73 -10.37
C THR A 86 0.32 -3.25 -10.72
N LYS A 87 1.29 -2.53 -10.21
CA LYS A 87 1.50 -1.11 -10.56
C LYS A 87 2.33 -0.98 -11.83
N VAL A 88 1.83 -0.20 -12.79
CA VAL A 88 2.47 0.07 -14.08
C VAL A 88 2.89 1.52 -14.14
N ASN A 89 4.17 1.76 -14.37
CA ASN A 89 4.70 3.10 -14.65
C ASN A 89 5.32 3.12 -16.05
N ALA A 90 5.23 4.28 -16.72
CA ALA A 90 5.86 4.47 -18.02
C ALA A 90 6.45 5.87 -18.15
N ARG A 91 7.51 5.98 -18.97
CA ARG A 91 8.17 7.24 -19.27
C ARG A 91 8.50 7.31 -20.77
N ILE A 92 8.24 8.46 -21.36
CA ILE A 92 8.75 8.81 -22.68
C ILE A 92 9.57 10.08 -22.51
N GLY A 93 10.83 10.07 -22.89
CA GLY A 93 11.76 11.17 -22.77
C GLY A 93 12.37 11.54 -24.12
N LEU A 94 12.57 12.82 -24.34
CA LEU A 94 13.32 13.39 -25.46
C LEU A 94 14.41 14.28 -24.86
N ASP A 95 15.65 13.94 -25.14
CA ASP A 95 16.83 14.56 -24.55
C ASP A 95 17.78 15.06 -25.64
N ALA A 96 18.35 16.24 -25.45
CA ALA A 96 19.44 16.73 -26.29
C ALA A 96 20.74 16.00 -25.92
N MET A 97 21.49 15.47 -26.91
CA MET A 97 22.73 14.72 -26.67
C MET A 97 23.82 15.56 -26.02
N ASP A 98 23.79 16.88 -26.20
CA ASP A 98 24.71 17.82 -25.53
C ASP A 98 24.28 18.15 -24.08
N GLY A 99 23.16 17.60 -23.61
CA GLY A 99 22.63 17.81 -22.28
C GLY A 99 22.02 19.18 -22.02
N SER A 100 21.83 19.99 -23.07
CA SER A 100 21.30 21.37 -22.94
C SER A 100 19.85 21.42 -22.50
N TRP A 101 19.03 20.45 -22.90
CA TRP A 101 17.63 20.35 -22.50
C TRP A 101 17.11 18.91 -22.49
N SER A 102 16.05 18.70 -21.75
CA SER A 102 15.29 17.44 -21.76
C SER A 102 13.81 17.70 -21.51
N VAL A 103 12.97 16.87 -22.12
CA VAL A 103 11.52 16.85 -21.89
C VAL A 103 11.08 15.42 -21.70
N ALA A 104 10.30 15.14 -20.66
CA ALA A 104 9.77 13.81 -20.39
C ALA A 104 8.30 13.85 -19.99
N LEU A 105 7.53 12.93 -20.55
CA LEU A 105 6.18 12.58 -20.10
C LEU A 105 6.30 11.34 -19.24
N MET A 106 5.77 11.40 -18.01
CA MET A 106 5.79 10.32 -17.04
C MET A 106 4.38 9.97 -16.61
N GLY A 107 4.07 8.70 -16.60
CA GLY A 107 2.83 8.16 -16.06
C GLY A 107 3.15 7.20 -14.92
N GLU A 108 2.54 7.43 -13.78
CA GLU A 108 2.67 6.61 -12.58
C GLU A 108 1.32 5.98 -12.27
N ASN A 109 1.34 4.72 -11.83
CA ASN A 109 0.14 3.96 -11.52
C ASN A 109 -0.89 4.00 -12.66
N LEU A 110 -0.46 3.69 -13.88
CA LEU A 110 -1.28 3.77 -15.10
C LEU A 110 -2.49 2.81 -15.10
N GLY A 111 -2.47 1.80 -14.23
CA GLY A 111 -3.62 0.91 -13.97
C GLY A 111 -4.66 1.50 -13.03
N ASP A 112 -4.40 2.67 -12.44
CA ASP A 112 -5.20 3.31 -11.40
C ASP A 112 -5.54 2.37 -10.24
N GLU A 113 -4.54 1.57 -9.83
CA GLU A 113 -4.66 0.64 -8.71
C GLU A 113 -4.83 1.41 -7.40
N SER A 114 -5.86 1.03 -6.64
CA SER A 114 -6.11 1.57 -5.31
C SER A 114 -5.29 0.82 -4.27
N ILE A 115 -4.12 1.34 -3.92
CA ILE A 115 -3.17 0.66 -3.02
C ILE A 115 -3.29 1.23 -1.61
N LEU A 116 -3.87 0.43 -0.71
CA LEU A 116 -3.99 0.77 0.71
C LEU A 116 -2.64 0.53 1.40
N THR A 117 -2.01 1.60 1.89
CA THR A 117 -0.67 1.53 2.51
C THR A 117 -0.72 1.33 4.02
N PHE A 118 -1.79 1.76 4.65
CA PHE A 118 -2.03 1.62 6.08
C PHE A 118 -3.52 1.71 6.35
N GLY A 119 -4.00 0.92 7.30
CA GLY A 119 -5.38 1.01 7.79
C GLY A 119 -5.46 0.69 9.27
N ASN A 120 -6.47 1.22 9.94
CA ASN A 120 -6.76 0.85 11.32
C ASN A 120 -8.22 1.14 11.66
N GLN A 121 -8.67 0.62 12.79
CA GLN A 121 -9.97 0.93 13.36
C GLN A 121 -9.96 2.34 13.94
N ALA A 122 -11.04 3.10 13.76
CA ALA A 122 -11.16 4.44 14.34
C ALA A 122 -11.28 4.33 15.88
N PRO A 123 -10.41 5.01 16.65
CA PRO A 123 -10.33 4.82 18.10
C PRO A 123 -11.62 5.07 18.87
N VAL A 124 -12.49 5.94 18.33
CA VAL A 124 -13.76 6.33 18.98
C VAL A 124 -14.93 5.41 18.64
N SER A 125 -14.84 4.60 17.57
CA SER A 125 -15.96 3.77 17.12
C SER A 125 -16.26 2.64 18.11
N THR A 126 -15.23 1.97 18.61
CA THR A 126 -15.35 0.88 19.58
C THR A 126 -15.81 1.38 20.94
N THR A 127 -15.35 2.55 21.38
CA THR A 127 -15.72 3.16 22.67
C THR A 127 -17.18 3.61 22.67
N LEU A 128 -17.65 4.24 21.60
CA LEU A 128 -19.06 4.63 21.46
C LEU A 128 -19.97 3.40 21.34
N SER A 129 -19.56 2.38 20.61
CA SER A 129 -20.29 1.12 20.48
C SER A 129 -20.44 0.42 21.83
N GLY A 130 -19.37 0.32 22.59
CA GLY A 130 -19.38 -0.26 23.95
C GLY A 130 -20.22 0.53 24.96
N ALA A 131 -20.25 1.85 24.85
CA ALA A 131 -21.06 2.70 25.73
C ALA A 131 -22.57 2.53 25.51
N PHE A 132 -22.98 2.20 24.27
CA PHE A 132 -24.41 2.06 23.95
C PHE A 132 -24.95 0.65 24.07
N ASN A 133 -24.13 -0.40 23.96
CA ASN A 133 -24.61 -1.79 23.91
C ASN A 133 -23.95 -2.76 24.92
N ASN A 134 -23.07 -2.35 25.78
CA ASN A 134 -22.40 -3.15 26.82
C ASN A 134 -21.75 -4.48 26.34
N ALA A 135 -21.58 -4.68 25.06
CA ALA A 135 -20.94 -5.89 24.54
C ALA A 135 -20.19 -5.59 23.22
N VAL A 136 -18.91 -5.73 23.25
CA VAL A 136 -18.08 -5.79 22.03
C VAL A 136 -18.55 -7.00 21.21
N GLY A 137 -18.82 -6.79 19.91
CA GLY A 137 -19.31 -7.86 19.04
C GLY A 137 -20.82 -8.16 19.13
N ALA A 138 -21.62 -7.35 19.86
CA ALA A 138 -23.07 -7.51 19.85
C ALA A 138 -23.66 -7.21 18.46
N PRO A 139 -24.73 -7.92 18.04
CA PRO A 139 -25.40 -7.63 16.78
C PRO A 139 -25.83 -6.17 16.70
N GLY A 140 -25.45 -5.48 15.63
CA GLY A 140 -25.73 -4.05 15.41
C GLY A 140 -24.67 -3.07 15.90
N VAL A 141 -23.59 -3.55 16.51
CA VAL A 141 -22.41 -2.74 16.80
C VAL A 141 -21.55 -2.63 15.54
N ALA A 142 -21.33 -1.41 15.10
CA ALA A 142 -20.50 -1.12 13.93
C ALA A 142 -19.18 -0.47 14.35
N THR A 143 -18.12 -0.79 13.66
CA THR A 143 -16.86 -0.05 13.75
C THR A 143 -16.62 0.76 12.48
N ALA A 144 -15.85 1.82 12.59
CA ALA A 144 -15.36 2.60 11.46
C ALA A 144 -13.88 2.30 11.25
N TYR A 145 -13.48 2.32 9.98
CA TYR A 145 -12.09 2.14 9.56
C TYR A 145 -11.60 3.43 8.92
N TYR A 146 -10.32 3.67 9.01
CA TYR A 146 -9.63 4.68 8.22
C TYR A 146 -8.41 4.07 7.56
N GLY A 147 -8.00 4.63 6.45
CA GLY A 147 -6.84 4.14 5.72
C GLY A 147 -6.20 5.23 4.87
N PHE A 148 -4.95 5.00 4.55
CA PHE A 148 -4.17 5.86 3.65
C PHE A 148 -3.85 5.07 2.39
N TYR A 149 -4.10 5.70 1.25
CA TYR A 149 -3.85 5.12 -0.06
C TYR A 149 -2.63 5.79 -0.70
N GLU A 150 -1.94 5.05 -1.56
CA GLU A 150 -0.97 5.65 -2.48
C GLU A 150 -1.66 6.65 -3.42
N SER A 151 -0.85 7.45 -4.10
CA SER A 151 -1.36 8.35 -5.12
C SER A 151 -2.06 7.57 -6.23
N PRO A 152 -3.26 8.01 -6.68
CA PRO A 152 -3.92 7.44 -7.84
C PRO A 152 -3.09 7.64 -9.11
N MET A 153 -3.60 7.20 -10.25
CA MET A 153 -2.97 7.44 -11.54
C MET A 153 -2.58 8.92 -11.68
N ASN A 154 -1.32 9.15 -12.01
CA ASN A 154 -0.77 10.48 -12.22
C ASN A 154 0.00 10.54 -13.54
N VAL A 155 -0.22 11.61 -14.30
CA VAL A 155 0.53 11.91 -15.52
C VAL A 155 1.18 13.27 -15.37
N SER A 156 2.49 13.35 -15.54
CA SER A 156 3.26 14.57 -15.40
C SER A 156 4.17 14.83 -16.59
N LEU A 157 4.37 16.11 -16.91
CA LEU A 157 5.31 16.60 -17.91
C LEU A 157 6.46 17.31 -17.20
N GLN A 158 7.66 16.85 -17.43
CA GLN A 158 8.87 17.47 -16.93
C GLN A 158 9.66 18.10 -18.09
N ALA A 159 10.10 19.34 -17.94
CA ALA A 159 11.04 19.98 -18.84
C ALA A 159 12.22 20.55 -18.04
N ARG A 160 13.43 20.35 -18.55
CA ARG A 160 14.67 20.83 -17.96
C ARG A 160 15.50 21.54 -19.01
N TYR A 161 16.09 22.67 -18.63
CA TYR A 161 17.05 23.40 -19.45
C TYR A 161 18.29 23.75 -18.62
N ASN A 162 19.46 23.51 -19.19
CA ASN A 162 20.75 23.80 -18.57
C ASN A 162 21.40 24.99 -19.32
N PHE A 163 21.81 26.03 -18.60
CA PHE A 163 22.46 27.23 -19.14
C PHE A 163 23.97 27.07 -19.21
#